data_30f65c8d4a093b4deeef04f4ee78bf0e
#
_entry.id   30f65c8d4a093b4deeef04f4ee78bf0e
#
_cell.length_a   1.000
_cell.length_b   1.000
_cell.length_c   1.000
_cell.angle_alpha   90.00
_cell.angle_beta   90.00
_cell.angle_gamma   90.00
#
_symmetry.space_group_name_H-M   'P 1'
#
loop_
_entity.id
_entity.type
_entity.pdbx_description
1 polymer ?
#
loop_
_entity_poly.entity_id
_entity_poly.type
_entity_poly.pdbx_seq_one_letter_code
_entity_poly.pdbx_strand_id
1 'polypeptide(L)'
;FVPPAAGVLAAAQDLSLPASDVTAAFAQVGVSTDGGVVEPPSSACDAVSLSNGTSSNIESASTGQWHCFTIDVPANGSDLTITTAGSNGDADLYVKLGSAPSLSNYDCRSISSNSNEVCSFATPSEGTWHIGVYAYSGISNVSVTASYTEQEAPPPSGGVTTQSINNGKTWTAIVTGSGLHDGVWNNNPSDSCGNDSECSKSGIDKKTGSVSFTLSDGQTFVILKP
;
A
#
# COMPACT_ATOMS: atom_id res chain seq x y z
N PHE A 1 41.09 13.24 12.70
CA PHE A 1 40.04 12.58 13.46
C PHE A 1 39.80 11.20 12.82
N VAL A 2 40.24 10.12 13.48
CA VAL A 2 40.02 8.75 12.99
C VAL A 2 38.61 8.36 13.44
N PRO A 3 37.74 7.91 12.52
CA PRO A 3 36.40 7.43 12.90
C PRO A 3 36.51 6.30 13.93
N PRO A 4 35.58 6.23 14.91
CA PRO A 4 35.68 5.25 16.02
C PRO A 4 35.73 3.79 15.54
N ALA A 5 35.04 3.45 14.46
CA ALA A 5 35.05 2.10 13.90
C ALA A 5 36.38 1.68 13.27
N ALA A 6 37.08 2.61 12.62
CA ALA A 6 38.41 2.35 12.07
C ALA A 6 39.45 2.11 13.17
N GLY A 7 39.33 2.80 14.32
CA GLY A 7 40.19 2.59 15.50
C GLY A 7 39.98 1.20 16.11
N VAL A 8 38.75 0.72 16.19
CA VAL A 8 38.45 -0.62 16.72
C VAL A 8 38.94 -1.73 15.80
N LEU A 9 38.87 -1.53 14.48
CA LEU A 9 39.42 -2.49 13.51
C LEU A 9 40.94 -2.62 13.60
N ALA A 10 41.63 -1.49 13.77
CA ALA A 10 43.08 -1.49 14.00
C ALA A 10 43.45 -2.20 15.31
N ALA A 11 42.74 -1.96 16.40
CA ALA A 11 42.94 -2.67 17.66
C ALA A 11 42.66 -4.17 17.56
N ALA A 12 41.67 -4.59 16.76
CA ALA A 12 41.39 -6.02 16.52
C ALA A 12 42.54 -6.71 15.79
N GLN A 13 43.19 -6.03 14.85
CA GLN A 13 44.38 -6.52 14.15
C GLN A 13 45.57 -6.69 15.10
N ASP A 14 45.82 -5.75 16.01
CA ASP A 14 46.83 -5.85 17.02
C ASP A 14 46.64 -7.05 17.98
N LEU A 15 45.36 -7.43 18.21
CA LEU A 15 44.98 -8.58 19.03
C LEU A 15 44.88 -9.89 18.24
N SER A 16 45.27 -9.89 16.96
CA SER A 16 45.15 -11.06 16.05
C SER A 16 43.77 -11.61 15.93
N LEU A 17 42.71 -10.78 16.09
CA LEU A 17 41.33 -11.15 15.84
C LEU A 17 41.02 -11.10 14.34
N PRO A 18 40.20 -12.00 13.81
CA PRO A 18 39.76 -11.96 12.40
C PRO A 18 39.05 -10.65 12.10
N ALA A 19 39.59 -9.84 11.18
CA ALA A 19 38.99 -8.56 10.77
C ALA A 19 37.56 -8.76 10.20
N SER A 20 37.31 -9.92 9.59
CA SER A 20 35.98 -10.30 9.09
C SER A 20 34.91 -10.35 10.19
N ASP A 21 35.25 -10.85 11.36
CA ASP A 21 34.28 -11.00 12.47
C ASP A 21 33.94 -9.64 13.08
N VAL A 22 34.97 -8.77 13.18
CA VAL A 22 34.79 -7.38 13.65
C VAL A 22 33.96 -6.57 12.65
N THR A 23 34.23 -6.71 11.36
CA THR A 23 33.47 -6.05 10.28
C THR A 23 32.02 -6.53 10.25
N ALA A 24 31.79 -7.84 10.42
CA ALA A 24 30.47 -8.42 10.49
C ALA A 24 29.67 -7.92 11.71
N ALA A 25 30.34 -7.80 12.87
CA ALA A 25 29.70 -7.27 14.08
C ALA A 25 29.28 -5.80 13.93
N PHE A 26 30.11 -4.97 13.27
CA PHE A 26 29.76 -3.58 12.98
C PHE A 26 28.64 -3.46 11.94
N ALA A 27 28.61 -4.32 10.93
CA ALA A 27 27.53 -4.37 9.95
C ALA A 27 26.19 -4.71 10.59
N GLN A 28 26.18 -5.58 11.61
CA GLN A 28 24.95 -5.94 12.34
C GLN A 28 24.38 -4.76 13.15
N VAL A 29 25.20 -3.81 13.55
CA VAL A 29 24.75 -2.62 14.30
C VAL A 29 24.70 -1.35 13.42
N GLY A 30 24.81 -1.50 12.10
CA GLY A 30 24.70 -0.39 11.16
C GLY A 30 25.88 0.60 11.18
N VAL A 31 27.08 0.14 11.55
CA VAL A 31 28.29 0.96 11.56
C VAL A 31 29.26 0.48 10.49
N SER A 32 29.63 1.37 9.58
CA SER A 32 30.68 1.10 8.58
C SER A 32 32.09 1.24 9.17
N THR A 33 32.95 0.33 8.80
CA THR A 33 34.38 0.40 9.17
C THR A 33 35.16 1.44 8.38
N ASP A 34 34.60 2.01 7.32
CA ASP A 34 35.15 3.10 6.51
C ASP A 34 34.67 4.50 6.92
N GLY A 35 33.84 4.58 7.98
CA GLY A 35 33.32 5.83 8.54
C GLY A 35 32.03 6.33 7.93
N GLY A 36 31.42 5.57 7.00
CA GLY A 36 30.03 5.76 6.55
C GLY A 36 29.04 5.09 7.51
N VAL A 37 27.85 5.60 7.63
CA VAL A 37 26.73 4.86 8.23
C VAL A 37 26.33 3.82 7.22
N VAL A 38 26.58 2.54 7.49
CA VAL A 38 25.89 1.47 6.76
C VAL A 38 24.56 1.36 7.45
N GLU A 39 23.48 1.76 6.77
CA GLU A 39 22.18 1.33 7.24
C GLU A 39 22.22 -0.20 7.38
N PRO A 40 21.77 -0.77 8.52
CA PRO A 40 21.58 -2.21 8.61
C PRO A 40 20.75 -2.62 7.39
N PRO A 41 21.09 -3.77 6.74
CA PRO A 41 20.43 -4.14 5.50
C PRO A 41 18.93 -3.99 5.69
N SER A 42 18.34 -3.13 4.88
CA SER A 42 16.87 -3.04 4.78
C SER A 42 16.39 -4.46 4.61
N SER A 43 15.53 -4.92 5.48
CA SER A 43 15.03 -6.30 5.61
C SER A 43 15.23 -7.13 4.33
N ALA A 44 16.43 -7.71 4.16
CA ALA A 44 16.74 -8.61 3.05
C ALA A 44 16.09 -9.98 3.35
N CYS A 45 14.78 -9.98 3.47
CA CYS A 45 14.00 -11.19 3.62
C CYS A 45 12.95 -11.28 2.50
N ASP A 46 12.72 -12.50 2.03
CA ASP A 46 11.65 -12.75 1.06
C ASP A 46 10.31 -12.42 1.71
N ALA A 47 9.61 -11.45 1.14
CA ALA A 47 8.36 -10.97 1.70
C ALA A 47 7.20 -11.93 1.36
N VAL A 48 6.42 -12.30 2.36
CA VAL A 48 5.19 -13.07 2.21
C VAL A 48 4.03 -12.11 1.99
N SER A 49 3.28 -12.29 0.90
CA SER A 49 2.08 -11.48 0.65
C SER A 49 0.95 -11.92 1.57
N LEU A 50 0.36 -10.95 2.28
CA LEU A 50 -0.81 -11.15 3.13
C LEU A 50 -2.09 -10.81 2.34
N SER A 51 -3.13 -11.58 2.60
CA SER A 51 -4.49 -11.22 2.17
C SER A 51 -5.17 -10.38 3.26
N ASN A 52 -6.01 -9.44 2.84
CA ASN A 52 -6.75 -8.56 3.75
C ASN A 52 -7.47 -9.34 4.86
N GLY A 53 -7.15 -9.02 6.11
CA GLY A 53 -7.71 -9.64 7.31
C GLY A 53 -7.23 -11.07 7.62
N THR A 54 -6.31 -11.62 6.82
CA THR A 54 -5.79 -12.98 7.05
C THR A 54 -4.46 -12.91 7.81
N SER A 55 -4.33 -13.73 8.84
CA SER A 55 -3.11 -13.82 9.64
C SER A 55 -2.10 -14.79 9.02
N SER A 56 -0.82 -14.44 9.11
CA SER A 56 0.32 -15.34 8.89
C SER A 56 1.05 -15.58 10.21
N ASN A 57 1.72 -16.72 10.37
CA ASN A 57 2.43 -17.06 11.59
C ASN A 57 3.94 -17.09 11.38
N ILE A 58 4.68 -16.47 12.30
CA ILE A 58 6.13 -16.62 12.46
C ILE A 58 6.34 -17.71 13.50
N GLU A 59 6.75 -18.88 13.06
CA GLU A 59 6.96 -20.03 13.97
C GLU A 59 8.07 -19.74 14.98
N SER A 60 9.19 -19.19 14.53
CA SER A 60 10.30 -18.76 15.38
C SER A 60 11.24 -17.80 14.64
N ALA A 61 11.86 -16.89 15.39
CA ALA A 61 12.99 -16.10 14.92
C ALA A 61 14.00 -15.88 16.06
N SER A 62 15.28 -15.93 15.71
CA SER A 62 16.36 -15.57 16.63
C SER A 62 16.49 -14.05 16.72
N THR A 63 17.05 -13.55 17.82
CA THR A 63 17.37 -12.14 18.01
C THR A 63 18.10 -11.55 16.79
N GLY A 64 17.64 -10.42 16.31
CA GLY A 64 18.22 -9.71 15.17
C GLY A 64 17.68 -10.16 13.80
N GLN A 65 16.84 -11.18 13.73
CA GLN A 65 16.24 -11.61 12.46
C GLN A 65 15.01 -10.77 12.10
N TRP A 66 14.81 -10.63 10.78
CA TRP A 66 13.64 -10.02 10.19
C TRP A 66 12.74 -11.05 9.54
N HIS A 67 11.44 -10.86 9.66
CA HIS A 67 10.41 -11.48 8.84
C HIS A 67 9.65 -10.42 8.08
N CYS A 68 9.50 -10.61 6.77
CA CYS A 68 8.94 -9.62 5.88
C CYS A 68 7.61 -10.06 5.31
N PHE A 69 6.69 -9.10 5.25
CA PHE A 69 5.38 -9.30 4.64
C PHE A 69 5.03 -8.09 3.77
N THR A 70 4.08 -8.29 2.89
CA THR A 70 3.48 -7.20 2.10
C THR A 70 1.96 -7.31 2.13
N ILE A 71 1.30 -6.18 1.96
CA ILE A 71 -0.14 -6.12 1.67
C ILE A 71 -0.36 -5.01 0.63
N ASP A 72 -1.17 -5.33 -0.39
CA ASP A 72 -1.58 -4.33 -1.37
C ASP A 72 -2.88 -3.67 -0.90
N VAL A 73 -2.86 -2.35 -0.77
CA VAL A 73 -4.01 -1.54 -0.39
C VAL A 73 -4.53 -0.83 -1.64
N PRO A 74 -5.80 -1.02 -2.01
CA PRO A 74 -6.40 -0.37 -3.17
C PRO A 74 -6.71 1.11 -2.89
N ALA A 75 -6.98 1.88 -3.95
CA ALA A 75 -7.30 3.32 -3.86
C ALA A 75 -8.51 3.64 -2.94
N ASN A 76 -9.46 2.70 -2.82
CA ASN A 76 -10.63 2.80 -1.95
C ASN A 76 -10.43 2.15 -0.57
N GLY A 77 -9.19 1.79 -0.21
CA GLY A 77 -8.86 1.24 1.09
C GLY A 77 -8.80 2.33 2.16
N SER A 78 -9.36 2.06 3.34
CA SER A 78 -9.27 2.90 4.53
C SER A 78 -8.92 2.07 5.76
N ASP A 79 -8.52 2.73 6.84
CA ASP A 79 -8.30 2.13 8.16
C ASP A 79 -7.34 0.92 8.13
N LEU A 80 -6.23 1.03 7.37
CA LEU A 80 -5.21 -0.01 7.38
C LEU A 80 -4.65 -0.19 8.79
N THR A 81 -4.76 -1.40 9.31
CA THR A 81 -4.21 -1.78 10.61
C THR A 81 -3.35 -3.02 10.46
N ILE A 82 -2.13 -2.93 10.94
CA ILE A 82 -1.18 -4.05 10.97
C ILE A 82 -0.90 -4.36 12.44
N THR A 83 -1.05 -5.63 12.81
CA THR A 83 -0.85 -6.10 14.19
C THR A 83 0.08 -7.29 14.22
N THR A 84 0.87 -7.39 15.29
CA THR A 84 1.50 -8.64 15.71
C THR A 84 0.87 -9.10 17.03
N ALA A 85 0.80 -10.39 17.25
CA ALA A 85 0.33 -10.97 18.51
C ALA A 85 1.12 -12.24 18.85
N GLY A 86 1.73 -12.24 20.02
CA GLY A 86 2.52 -13.36 20.52
C GLY A 86 2.71 -13.29 22.04
N SER A 87 2.96 -14.43 22.66
CA SER A 87 3.17 -14.54 24.10
C SER A 87 4.63 -14.73 24.49
N ASN A 88 5.53 -14.93 23.51
CA ASN A 88 6.92 -15.25 23.76
C ASN A 88 7.84 -14.28 23.01
N GLY A 89 8.87 -13.80 23.69
CA GLY A 89 9.89 -12.91 23.12
C GLY A 89 9.41 -11.47 22.96
N ASP A 90 10.14 -10.74 22.15
CA ASP A 90 9.94 -9.32 21.89
C ASP A 90 10.11 -9.06 20.39
N ALA A 91 8.99 -8.78 19.74
CA ALA A 91 8.92 -8.52 18.29
C ALA A 91 8.56 -7.07 18.05
N ASP A 92 9.43 -6.33 17.41
CA ASP A 92 9.18 -4.97 16.95
C ASP A 92 8.52 -4.95 15.57
N LEU A 93 7.54 -4.10 15.38
CA LEU A 93 6.84 -3.92 14.10
C LEU A 93 7.27 -2.62 13.41
N TYR A 94 7.64 -2.74 12.14
CA TYR A 94 7.97 -1.64 11.26
C TYR A 94 7.15 -1.72 9.97
N VAL A 95 6.60 -0.60 9.53
CA VAL A 95 5.74 -0.55 8.34
C VAL A 95 6.15 0.61 7.44
N LYS A 96 6.19 0.40 6.13
CA LYS A 96 6.52 1.42 5.14
C LYS A 96 5.81 1.18 3.82
N LEU A 97 5.34 2.29 3.21
CA LEU A 97 4.78 2.26 1.86
C LEU A 97 5.89 2.18 0.80
N GLY A 98 5.71 1.33 -0.20
CA GLY A 98 6.49 1.27 -1.44
C GLY A 98 7.91 0.72 -1.33
N SER A 99 8.41 0.46 -0.13
CA SER A 99 9.73 -0.15 0.08
C SER A 99 9.84 -0.85 1.43
N ALA A 100 10.77 -1.80 1.54
CA ALA A 100 11.02 -2.48 2.80
C ALA A 100 11.42 -1.49 3.91
N PRO A 101 10.85 -1.60 5.13
CA PRO A 101 11.27 -0.80 6.27
C PRO A 101 12.64 -1.21 6.78
N SER A 102 13.29 -0.30 7.52
CA SER A 102 14.49 -0.58 8.31
C SER A 102 14.33 -0.03 9.73
N LEU A 103 15.30 -0.26 10.61
CA LEU A 103 15.28 0.30 11.98
C LEU A 103 15.26 1.84 12.00
N SER A 104 15.71 2.49 10.93
CA SER A 104 15.81 3.96 10.81
C SER A 104 14.89 4.57 9.75
N ASN A 105 14.26 3.76 8.89
CA ASN A 105 13.42 4.23 7.78
C ASN A 105 12.09 3.46 7.74
N TYR A 106 11.03 4.09 8.21
CA TYR A 106 9.68 3.55 8.34
C TYR A 106 8.64 4.68 8.34
N ASP A 107 7.40 4.35 8.02
CA ASP A 107 6.27 5.28 8.13
C ASP A 107 5.53 5.08 9.47
N CYS A 108 5.57 3.86 10.02
CA CYS A 108 5.12 3.53 11.37
C CYS A 108 6.06 2.51 11.99
N ARG A 109 6.29 2.64 13.29
CA ARG A 109 6.88 1.59 14.12
C ARG A 109 6.13 1.44 15.44
N SER A 110 6.08 0.22 15.95
CA SER A 110 5.62 -0.12 17.29
C SER A 110 6.64 -1.05 17.93
N ILE A 111 7.16 -0.69 19.11
CA ILE A 111 8.33 -1.29 19.75
C ILE A 111 8.12 -1.42 21.26
N SER A 112 7.03 -2.06 21.67
CA SER A 112 6.80 -2.36 23.09
C SER A 112 7.66 -3.55 23.53
N SER A 113 7.84 -3.76 24.83
CA SER A 113 8.68 -4.85 25.38
C SER A 113 8.01 -6.23 25.33
N ASN A 114 7.28 -6.50 24.25
CA ASN A 114 6.59 -7.78 23.99
C ASN A 114 6.27 -7.90 22.49
N SER A 115 5.66 -9.01 22.08
CA SER A 115 5.34 -9.27 20.66
C SER A 115 3.94 -8.82 20.23
N ASN A 116 3.29 -7.89 20.97
CA ASN A 116 1.96 -7.40 20.62
C ASN A 116 2.07 -5.94 20.18
N GLU A 117 2.18 -5.75 18.87
CA GLU A 117 2.44 -4.45 18.26
C GLU A 117 1.30 -4.03 17.33
N VAL A 118 1.14 -2.72 17.14
CA VAL A 118 0.10 -2.15 16.27
C VAL A 118 0.62 -0.96 15.50
N CYS A 119 0.40 -0.95 14.19
CA CYS A 119 0.51 0.22 13.32
C CYS A 119 -0.82 0.47 12.63
N SER A 120 -1.33 1.72 12.66
CA SER A 120 -2.63 2.07 12.08
C SER A 120 -2.52 3.34 11.22
N PHE A 121 -3.21 3.31 10.07
CA PHE A 121 -3.29 4.40 9.10
C PHE A 121 -4.76 4.60 8.73
N ALA A 122 -5.38 5.68 9.18
CA ALA A 122 -6.81 5.95 8.92
C ALA A 122 -7.09 6.16 7.42
N THR A 123 -6.17 6.82 6.73
CA THR A 123 -6.24 7.08 5.29
C THR A 123 -4.96 6.60 4.61
N PRO A 124 -4.77 5.27 4.45
CA PRO A 124 -3.59 4.75 3.80
C PRO A 124 -3.57 5.16 2.32
N SER A 125 -2.40 5.46 1.79
CA SER A 125 -2.24 5.62 0.34
C SER A 125 -2.37 4.27 -0.35
N GLU A 126 -2.90 4.26 -1.57
CA GLU A 126 -2.87 3.11 -2.47
C GLU A 126 -1.44 2.62 -2.70
N GLY A 127 -1.26 1.31 -2.81
CA GLY A 127 -0.01 0.67 -3.14
C GLY A 127 0.39 -0.47 -2.23
N THR A 128 1.60 -0.98 -2.45
CA THR A 128 2.17 -2.07 -1.65
C THR A 128 2.77 -1.54 -0.36
N TRP A 129 2.22 -1.96 0.77
CA TRP A 129 2.74 -1.70 2.09
C TRP A 129 3.65 -2.83 2.53
N HIS A 130 4.86 -2.49 2.89
CA HIS A 130 5.88 -3.43 3.36
C HIS A 130 5.88 -3.46 4.89
N ILE A 131 5.87 -4.66 5.44
CA ILE A 131 5.79 -4.94 6.87
C ILE A 131 7.03 -5.72 7.26
N GLY A 132 7.79 -5.21 8.21
CA GLY A 132 8.93 -5.87 8.80
C GLY A 132 8.67 -6.18 10.27
N VAL A 133 8.81 -7.43 10.65
CA VAL A 133 8.81 -7.86 12.05
C VAL A 133 10.24 -8.20 12.44
N TYR A 134 10.79 -7.42 13.34
CA TYR A 134 12.15 -7.57 13.85
C TYR A 134 12.13 -8.28 15.20
N ALA A 135 12.84 -9.38 15.33
CA ALA A 135 12.99 -10.06 16.61
C ALA A 135 14.00 -9.31 17.48
N TYR A 136 13.55 -8.37 18.31
CA TYR A 136 14.40 -7.67 19.28
C TYR A 136 14.99 -8.65 20.31
N SER A 137 14.18 -9.61 20.76
CA SER A 137 14.66 -10.84 21.40
C SER A 137 14.03 -12.04 20.70
N GLY A 138 14.57 -13.24 20.91
CA GLY A 138 14.06 -14.43 20.23
C GLY A 138 12.55 -14.61 20.44
N ILE A 139 11.81 -14.80 19.36
CA ILE A 139 10.36 -14.92 19.32
C ILE A 139 9.91 -16.31 18.87
N SER A 140 8.70 -16.71 19.26
CA SER A 140 8.05 -17.91 18.75
C SER A 140 6.53 -17.76 18.72
N ASN A 141 5.91 -18.35 17.68
CA ASN A 141 4.45 -18.31 17.47
C ASN A 141 3.87 -16.91 17.54
N VAL A 142 4.43 -15.99 16.74
CA VAL A 142 3.92 -14.63 16.58
C VAL A 142 3.06 -14.56 15.32
N SER A 143 1.79 -14.23 15.48
CA SER A 143 0.91 -13.97 14.34
C SER A 143 1.07 -12.54 13.84
N VAL A 144 1.01 -12.36 12.52
CA VAL A 144 1.01 -11.07 11.85
C VAL A 144 -0.27 -10.95 11.04
N THR A 145 -1.03 -9.89 11.26
CA THR A 145 -2.27 -9.62 10.54
C THR A 145 -2.23 -8.20 9.99
N ALA A 146 -2.56 -8.06 8.72
CA ALA A 146 -2.81 -6.77 8.09
C ALA A 146 -4.24 -6.73 7.58
N SER A 147 -4.98 -5.70 7.93
CA SER A 147 -6.37 -5.53 7.49
C SER A 147 -6.65 -4.08 7.16
N TYR A 148 -7.48 -3.86 6.15
CA TYR A 148 -8.03 -2.56 5.80
C TYR A 148 -9.51 -2.71 5.47
N THR A 149 -10.25 -1.61 5.60
CA THR A 149 -11.63 -1.55 5.16
C THR A 149 -11.64 -1.20 3.68
N GLU A 150 -12.16 -2.09 2.84
CA GLU A 150 -12.54 -1.69 1.48
C GLU A 150 -13.79 -0.83 1.60
N GLN A 151 -13.65 0.45 1.27
CA GLN A 151 -14.82 1.26 1.05
C GLN A 151 -15.47 0.68 -0.21
N GLU A 152 -16.66 0.12 -0.06
CA GLU A 152 -17.44 -0.32 -1.21
C GLU A 152 -17.44 0.84 -2.20
N ALA A 153 -16.98 0.58 -3.43
CA ALA A 153 -17.15 1.58 -4.49
C ALA A 153 -18.62 2.01 -4.40
N PRO A 154 -18.92 3.32 -4.33
CA PRO A 154 -20.29 3.77 -4.13
C PRO A 154 -21.17 2.93 -5.05
N PRO A 155 -22.22 2.27 -4.55
CA PRO A 155 -22.99 1.29 -5.30
C PRO A 155 -23.32 1.92 -6.64
N PRO A 156 -23.10 1.24 -7.78
CA PRO A 156 -23.26 1.81 -9.10
C PRO A 156 -24.53 2.62 -9.06
N SER A 157 -24.38 3.94 -9.19
CA SER A 157 -25.36 4.99 -8.79
C SER A 157 -26.74 4.52 -9.15
N GLY A 158 -27.58 4.21 -8.16
CA GLY A 158 -28.67 3.27 -8.19
C GLY A 158 -29.45 3.34 -9.50
N GLY A 159 -29.33 2.30 -10.31
CA GLY A 159 -30.13 2.11 -11.49
C GLY A 159 -29.90 3.10 -12.63
N VAL A 160 -28.61 3.42 -12.94
CA VAL A 160 -28.33 4.20 -14.16
C VAL A 160 -28.86 3.43 -15.37
N THR A 161 -29.79 4.04 -16.07
CA THR A 161 -30.36 3.51 -17.31
C THR A 161 -29.97 4.39 -18.48
N THR A 162 -29.80 3.78 -19.63
CA THR A 162 -29.45 4.50 -20.87
C THR A 162 -30.57 4.34 -21.89
N GLN A 163 -30.89 5.40 -22.61
CA GLN A 163 -31.87 5.44 -23.63
C GLN A 163 -31.35 6.16 -24.86
N SER A 164 -31.82 5.75 -26.05
CA SER A 164 -31.52 6.46 -27.29
C SER A 164 -32.77 6.76 -28.05
N ILE A 165 -32.92 7.97 -28.57
CA ILE A 165 -34.10 8.45 -29.28
C ILE A 165 -33.71 8.90 -30.68
N ASN A 166 -34.40 8.39 -31.69
CA ASN A 166 -34.24 8.80 -33.09
C ASN A 166 -34.99 10.10 -33.38
N ASN A 167 -34.27 11.15 -33.78
CA ASN A 167 -34.82 12.47 -34.08
C ASN A 167 -34.80 12.79 -35.59
N GLY A 168 -34.95 11.79 -36.45
CA GLY A 168 -34.91 12.00 -37.89
C GLY A 168 -33.48 12.02 -38.46
N LYS A 169 -32.87 13.17 -38.62
CA LYS A 169 -31.49 13.30 -39.13
C LYS A 169 -30.43 13.08 -38.07
N THR A 170 -30.79 13.24 -36.81
CA THR A 170 -29.94 13.08 -35.63
C THR A 170 -30.56 12.13 -34.64
N TRP A 171 -29.86 11.85 -33.55
CA TRP A 171 -30.42 11.09 -32.43
C TRP A 171 -29.96 11.73 -31.10
N THR A 172 -30.61 11.34 -30.02
CA THR A 172 -30.31 11.79 -28.66
C THR A 172 -29.97 10.60 -27.79
N ALA A 173 -28.89 10.70 -27.04
CA ALA A 173 -28.56 9.78 -25.96
C ALA A 173 -29.05 10.39 -24.64
N ILE A 174 -29.63 9.55 -23.78
CA ILE A 174 -30.10 9.94 -22.44
C ILE A 174 -29.55 8.94 -21.42
N VAL A 175 -29.09 9.47 -20.33
CA VAL A 175 -28.70 8.72 -19.15
C VAL A 175 -29.54 9.21 -17.98
N THR A 176 -30.25 8.30 -17.30
CA THR A 176 -31.04 8.61 -16.10
C THR A 176 -30.58 7.76 -14.92
N GLY A 177 -30.56 8.34 -13.75
CA GLY A 177 -30.07 7.68 -12.54
C GLY A 177 -29.80 8.66 -11.42
N SER A 178 -28.94 8.31 -10.49
CA SER A 178 -28.45 9.21 -9.45
C SER A 178 -26.94 9.36 -9.56
N GLY A 179 -26.41 10.48 -9.08
CA GLY A 179 -24.95 10.77 -9.10
C GLY A 179 -24.40 11.06 -10.50
N LEU A 180 -25.22 11.62 -11.41
CA LEU A 180 -24.81 11.96 -12.77
C LEU A 180 -24.07 13.30 -12.84
N HIS A 181 -24.10 14.10 -11.78
CA HIS A 181 -23.39 15.37 -11.71
C HIS A 181 -21.89 15.13 -11.96
N ASP A 182 -21.27 16.03 -12.72
CA ASP A 182 -19.87 15.93 -13.15
C ASP A 182 -19.52 14.75 -14.10
N GLY A 183 -20.50 13.94 -14.49
CA GLY A 183 -20.32 12.96 -15.56
C GLY A 183 -20.07 13.67 -16.90
N VAL A 184 -19.24 13.08 -17.76
CA VAL A 184 -18.82 13.68 -19.03
C VAL A 184 -19.13 12.82 -20.23
N TRP A 185 -19.51 13.47 -21.33
CA TRP A 185 -19.76 12.81 -22.61
C TRP A 185 -18.46 12.62 -23.39
N ASN A 186 -18.22 11.43 -23.92
CA ASN A 186 -17.06 11.09 -24.76
C ASN A 186 -15.71 11.51 -24.14
N ASN A 187 -15.58 11.40 -22.81
CA ASN A 187 -14.41 11.84 -22.03
C ASN A 187 -13.99 13.30 -22.27
N ASN A 188 -14.96 14.16 -22.58
CA ASN A 188 -14.72 15.59 -22.79
C ASN A 188 -15.16 16.41 -21.56
N PRO A 189 -14.24 16.98 -20.77
CA PRO A 189 -14.58 17.78 -19.58
C PRO A 189 -15.44 19.01 -19.88
N SER A 190 -15.42 19.52 -21.11
CA SER A 190 -16.27 20.65 -21.52
C SER A 190 -17.70 20.24 -21.85
N ASP A 191 -18.02 18.95 -21.84
CA ASP A 191 -19.34 18.39 -22.15
C ASP A 191 -19.83 17.60 -20.93
N SER A 192 -19.87 18.27 -19.79
CA SER A 192 -20.26 17.69 -18.50
C SER A 192 -21.74 17.80 -18.24
N CYS A 193 -22.24 16.91 -17.39
CA CYS A 193 -23.60 16.95 -16.88
C CYS A 193 -23.70 17.88 -15.66
N GLY A 194 -24.64 18.77 -15.66
CA GLY A 194 -24.96 19.64 -14.52
C GLY A 194 -26.14 19.16 -13.68
N ASN A 195 -26.62 17.93 -13.88
CA ASN A 195 -27.83 17.39 -13.24
C ASN A 195 -27.55 16.00 -12.65
N ASP A 196 -28.06 15.75 -11.45
CA ASP A 196 -27.84 14.49 -10.72
C ASP A 196 -28.75 13.34 -11.18
N SER A 197 -29.83 13.61 -11.89
CA SER A 197 -30.86 12.60 -12.17
C SER A 197 -31.06 12.28 -13.66
N GLU A 198 -30.70 13.19 -14.55
CA GLU A 198 -30.81 12.98 -15.99
C GLU A 198 -29.78 13.81 -16.76
N CYS A 199 -29.09 13.18 -17.70
CA CYS A 199 -28.20 13.83 -18.66
C CYS A 199 -28.56 13.43 -20.07
N SER A 200 -28.62 14.40 -20.97
CA SER A 200 -28.92 14.14 -22.38
C SER A 200 -27.94 14.82 -23.31
N LYS A 201 -27.57 14.12 -24.37
CA LYS A 201 -26.78 14.65 -25.47
C LYS A 201 -27.61 14.53 -26.76
N SER A 202 -28.08 15.67 -27.25
CA SER A 202 -28.91 15.74 -28.46
C SER A 202 -28.10 16.15 -29.69
N GLY A 203 -28.69 16.03 -30.86
CA GLY A 203 -28.08 16.46 -32.12
C GLY A 203 -26.93 15.57 -32.60
N ILE A 204 -26.82 14.33 -32.12
CA ILE A 204 -25.76 13.40 -32.52
C ILE A 204 -26.02 12.96 -33.97
N ASP A 205 -25.04 13.11 -34.85
CA ASP A 205 -25.15 12.72 -36.27
C ASP A 205 -25.43 11.21 -36.40
N LYS A 206 -26.29 10.83 -37.31
CA LYS A 206 -26.61 9.42 -37.60
C LYS A 206 -25.43 8.56 -38.03
N LYS A 207 -24.32 9.16 -38.47
CA LYS A 207 -23.09 8.45 -38.78
C LYS A 207 -22.36 8.00 -37.51
N THR A 208 -22.61 8.66 -36.37
CA THR A 208 -22.06 8.31 -35.08
C THR A 208 -22.84 7.10 -34.55
N GLY A 209 -22.19 5.95 -34.46
CA GLY A 209 -22.80 4.69 -34.05
C GLY A 209 -23.03 4.57 -32.55
N SER A 210 -22.28 5.30 -31.74
CA SER A 210 -22.39 5.31 -30.26
C SER A 210 -21.80 6.58 -29.68
N VAL A 211 -22.18 6.87 -28.44
CA VAL A 211 -21.53 7.87 -27.58
C VAL A 211 -21.29 7.24 -26.21
N SER A 212 -20.32 7.72 -25.47
CA SER A 212 -20.07 7.29 -24.10
C SER A 212 -20.41 8.38 -23.10
N PHE A 213 -20.85 7.97 -21.91
CA PHE A 213 -21.02 8.84 -20.76
C PHE A 213 -20.22 8.24 -19.61
N THR A 214 -19.29 9.00 -19.03
CA THR A 214 -18.41 8.55 -17.95
C THR A 214 -18.72 9.35 -16.70
N LEU A 215 -19.07 8.65 -15.60
CA LEU A 215 -19.30 9.25 -14.30
C LEU A 215 -17.97 9.72 -13.66
N SER A 216 -18.08 10.55 -12.63
CA SER A 216 -16.91 11.03 -11.86
C SER A 216 -16.11 9.92 -11.16
N ASP A 217 -16.73 8.77 -10.91
CA ASP A 217 -16.10 7.55 -10.36
C ASP A 217 -15.36 6.71 -11.43
N GLY A 218 -15.41 7.12 -12.70
CA GLY A 218 -14.79 6.42 -13.83
C GLY A 218 -15.68 5.38 -14.51
N GLN A 219 -16.87 5.09 -13.99
CA GLN A 219 -17.81 4.18 -14.65
C GLN A 219 -18.28 4.75 -15.99
N THR A 220 -18.22 3.95 -17.05
CA THR A 220 -18.55 4.39 -18.41
C THR A 220 -19.70 3.59 -18.99
N PHE A 221 -20.69 4.29 -19.52
CA PHE A 221 -21.86 3.74 -20.22
C PHE A 221 -21.72 4.03 -21.72
N VAL A 222 -21.89 3.03 -22.54
CA VAL A 222 -21.90 3.18 -24.00
C VAL A 222 -23.36 3.13 -24.47
N ILE A 223 -23.81 4.22 -25.08
CA ILE A 223 -25.17 4.35 -25.61
C ILE A 223 -25.08 4.16 -27.12
N LEU A 224 -25.74 3.12 -27.60
CA LEU A 224 -25.77 2.82 -29.02
C LEU A 224 -26.85 3.64 -29.73
N LYS A 225 -26.60 3.95 -30.99
CA LYS A 225 -27.58 4.57 -31.86
C LYS A 225 -28.84 3.67 -31.96
N PRO A 226 -30.04 4.23 -31.90
CA PRO A 226 -31.30 3.49 -32.04
C PRO A 226 -31.52 2.93 -33.46
#